data_48ff9d60b69d9f424355fd2c55c26b5e
#
_entry.id   48ff9d60b69d9f424355fd2c55c26b5e
#
_cell.length_a   1.000
_cell.length_b   1.000
_cell.length_c   1.000
_cell.angle_alpha   90.00
_cell.angle_beta   90.00
_cell.angle_gamma   90.00
#
_symmetry.space_group_name_H-M   'P 1'
#
loop_
_entity.id
_entity.type
_entity.pdbx_description
1 polymer ?
#
loop_
_entity_poly.entity_id
_entity_poly.type
_entity_poly.pdbx_seq_one_letter_code
_entity_poly.pdbx_strand_id
1 'polypeptide(L)'
;MVDITRTRERWEKVRTPRAARHSGAGDAENFSGTFAALGRLAYEGAQVSASAVDLNTGRTLLAIDDRIVLPTASIGKLLLLIEVSARLTAREFSGYGILDKTARDAVGDSGMWQHLQAPSLPVADLAALVGGTSDNLATNVLLRQVGLDAVRARTESLGLARTALLDLVRDSRGPDDAPQLSVGSTAELSWLFAALARNEIVDQLTSQRVMGWLSLNSDLSMVASAFGLDPLSHRGVDHDTLLVNKTGTDRGVRAEAGALRGSNRAVAYAVSVQFNDDGLPARLRVLEAMRTVGLDLLEYVH
;
A
#
# COMPACT_ATOMS: atom_id res chain seq x y z
N MET A 1 21.35 -2.15 -6.76
CA MET A 1 21.23 -1.06 -5.78
C MET A 1 20.16 -0.12 -6.35
N VAL A 2 18.94 -0.15 -5.78
CA VAL A 2 17.87 0.79 -6.18
C VAL A 2 18.38 2.19 -5.87
N ASP A 3 18.41 3.08 -6.85
CA ASP A 3 18.89 4.46 -6.70
C ASP A 3 17.88 5.25 -5.83
N ILE A 4 18.07 5.14 -4.52
CA ILE A 4 17.28 5.79 -3.48
C ILE A 4 17.35 7.33 -3.61
N THR A 5 18.40 7.84 -4.22
CA THR A 5 18.63 9.29 -4.42
C THR A 5 17.63 9.89 -5.40
N ARG A 6 17.27 9.15 -6.47
CA ARG A 6 16.31 9.64 -7.47
C ARG A 6 14.87 9.71 -6.94
N THR A 7 14.51 8.84 -6.02
CA THR A 7 13.18 8.89 -5.36
C THR A 7 13.09 10.10 -4.41
N ARG A 8 14.18 10.44 -3.71
CA ARG A 8 14.27 11.57 -2.77
C ARG A 8 14.01 12.92 -3.45
N GLU A 9 14.71 13.22 -4.55
CA GLU A 9 14.59 14.51 -5.25
C GLU A 9 13.18 14.77 -5.80
N ARG A 10 12.40 13.71 -6.02
CA ARG A 10 11.08 13.78 -6.63
C ARG A 10 9.97 14.12 -5.64
N TRP A 11 10.09 13.66 -4.39
CA TRP A 11 9.14 14.00 -3.34
C TRP A 11 9.46 15.36 -2.68
N GLU A 12 10.74 15.77 -2.63
CA GLU A 12 11.16 17.07 -2.07
C GLU A 12 10.79 18.27 -2.98
N LYS A 13 10.68 18.10 -4.30
CA LYS A 13 10.32 19.20 -5.23
C LYS A 13 8.90 19.75 -5.07
N VAL A 14 8.05 19.12 -4.25
CA VAL A 14 6.70 19.65 -3.91
C VAL A 14 6.77 20.82 -2.91
N ARG A 15 7.93 21.22 -2.43
CA ARG A 15 8.12 22.18 -1.32
C ARG A 15 8.16 23.67 -1.68
N THR A 16 7.96 24.10 -2.89
CA THR A 16 7.84 25.52 -3.19
C THR A 16 6.38 25.98 -3.14
N PRO A 17 5.98 26.78 -2.14
CA PRO A 17 4.65 27.40 -2.18
C PRO A 17 4.67 28.43 -3.32
N ARG A 18 4.05 28.12 -4.42
CA ARG A 18 3.63 29.17 -5.36
C ARG A 18 2.50 29.91 -4.69
N ALA A 19 2.66 31.23 -4.52
CA ALA A 19 1.66 32.11 -3.97
C ALA A 19 0.28 31.80 -4.56
N ALA A 20 -0.67 31.53 -3.67
CA ALA A 20 -2.05 31.27 -4.03
C ALA A 20 -2.59 32.47 -4.81
N ARG A 21 -2.76 32.32 -6.11
CA ARG A 21 -3.68 33.18 -6.85
C ARG A 21 -5.07 32.70 -6.42
N HIS A 22 -5.82 33.58 -5.76
CA HIS A 22 -7.24 33.41 -5.56
C HIS A 22 -7.91 33.29 -6.93
N SER A 23 -8.10 32.08 -7.41
CA SER A 23 -9.11 31.76 -8.41
C SER A 23 -10.42 31.53 -7.66
N GLY A 24 -11.49 32.14 -8.15
CA GLY A 24 -12.77 32.25 -7.48
C GLY A 24 -13.38 30.90 -7.08
N ALA A 25 -14.28 30.99 -6.12
CA ALA A 25 -15.12 29.91 -5.63
C ALA A 25 -15.68 29.07 -6.79
N GLY A 26 -15.40 27.74 -6.77
CA GLY A 26 -16.24 26.90 -7.59
C GLY A 26 -15.77 25.59 -8.15
N ASP A 27 -14.62 25.06 -7.89
CA ASP A 27 -14.44 23.63 -8.17
C ASP A 27 -14.45 22.89 -6.84
N ALA A 28 -15.64 22.51 -6.41
CA ALA A 28 -15.81 21.43 -5.44
C ALA A 28 -15.12 20.22 -6.04
N GLU A 29 -14.04 19.80 -5.41
CA GLU A 29 -13.32 18.59 -5.78
C GLU A 29 -14.32 17.46 -5.88
N ASN A 30 -14.51 16.98 -7.09
CA ASN A 30 -15.69 16.20 -7.40
C ASN A 30 -15.35 14.71 -7.39
N PHE A 31 -15.38 14.09 -6.19
CA PHE A 31 -15.34 12.63 -6.05
C PHE A 31 -16.73 11.98 -6.28
N SER A 32 -17.59 12.58 -7.12
CA SER A 32 -18.94 12.09 -7.36
C SER A 32 -18.95 10.70 -8.01
N GLY A 33 -18.00 10.41 -8.88
CA GLY A 33 -17.81 9.09 -9.47
C GLY A 33 -17.54 8.04 -8.39
N THR A 34 -16.62 8.34 -7.48
CA THR A 34 -16.26 7.52 -6.33
C THR A 34 -17.48 7.24 -5.45
N PHE A 35 -18.21 8.28 -5.01
CA PHE A 35 -19.39 8.12 -4.18
C PHE A 35 -20.46 7.26 -4.85
N ALA A 36 -20.72 7.46 -6.14
CA ALA A 36 -21.68 6.69 -6.90
C ALA A 36 -21.24 5.22 -7.07
N ALA A 37 -19.96 4.97 -7.37
CA ALA A 37 -19.45 3.62 -7.60
C ALA A 37 -19.40 2.80 -6.29
N LEU A 38 -18.83 3.35 -5.23
CA LEU A 38 -18.76 2.67 -3.93
C LEU A 38 -20.14 2.55 -3.28
N GLY A 39 -21.01 3.55 -3.44
CA GLY A 39 -22.40 3.50 -2.97
C GLY A 39 -23.21 2.36 -3.61
N ARG A 40 -23.01 2.08 -4.90
CA ARG A 40 -23.62 0.91 -5.56
C ARG A 40 -23.14 -0.41 -4.96
N LEU A 41 -21.84 -0.56 -4.73
CA LEU A 41 -21.30 -1.77 -4.09
C LEU A 41 -21.87 -1.96 -2.67
N ALA A 42 -21.97 -0.88 -1.89
CA ALA A 42 -22.55 -0.92 -0.56
C ALA A 42 -24.04 -1.31 -0.60
N TYR A 43 -24.81 -0.77 -1.56
CA TYR A 43 -26.21 -1.16 -1.77
C TYR A 43 -26.36 -2.64 -2.16
N GLU A 44 -25.39 -3.20 -2.87
CA GLU A 44 -25.31 -4.62 -3.24
C GLU A 44 -24.81 -5.51 -2.07
N GLY A 45 -24.55 -4.93 -0.90
CA GLY A 45 -24.19 -5.66 0.32
C GLY A 45 -22.69 -5.80 0.57
N ALA A 46 -21.83 -5.11 -0.20
CA ALA A 46 -20.41 -5.03 0.11
C ALA A 46 -20.16 -4.04 1.26
N GLN A 47 -19.13 -4.32 2.08
CA GLN A 47 -18.58 -3.33 3.00
C GLN A 47 -17.51 -2.55 2.24
N VAL A 48 -17.63 -1.23 2.20
CA VAL A 48 -16.72 -0.34 1.49
C VAL A 48 -16.13 0.67 2.45
N SER A 49 -14.87 0.99 2.26
CA SER A 49 -14.19 2.03 3.02
C SER A 49 -13.21 2.74 2.08
N ALA A 50 -13.17 4.06 2.11
CA ALA A 50 -12.24 4.85 1.30
C ALA A 50 -11.82 6.13 2.01
N SER A 51 -10.54 6.51 1.84
CA SER A 51 -9.97 7.75 2.35
C SER A 51 -8.98 8.33 1.36
N ALA A 52 -8.97 9.65 1.21
CA ALA A 52 -7.94 10.37 0.45
C ALA A 52 -7.57 11.67 1.16
N VAL A 53 -6.26 11.96 1.19
CA VAL A 53 -5.69 13.13 1.86
C VAL A 53 -4.74 13.85 0.91
N ASP A 54 -4.91 15.16 0.75
CA ASP A 54 -3.97 16.00 0.00
C ASP A 54 -2.62 16.06 0.72
N LEU A 55 -1.54 15.72 0.02
CA LEU A 55 -0.20 15.65 0.62
C LEU A 55 0.42 17.03 0.87
N ASN A 56 -0.04 18.06 0.16
CA ASN A 56 0.50 19.41 0.30
C ASN A 56 -0.14 20.16 1.47
N THR A 57 -1.44 19.96 1.68
CA THR A 57 -2.24 20.70 2.68
C THR A 57 -2.59 19.87 3.91
N GLY A 58 -2.54 18.53 3.81
CA GLY A 58 -3.03 17.61 4.84
C GLY A 58 -4.55 17.53 4.93
N ARG A 59 -5.29 18.17 4.00
CA ARG A 59 -6.74 18.17 4.00
C ARG A 59 -7.30 16.83 3.57
N THR A 60 -8.30 16.32 4.29
CA THR A 60 -9.09 15.16 3.86
C THR A 60 -9.97 15.56 2.67
N LEU A 61 -9.82 14.83 1.56
CA LEU A 61 -10.56 15.02 0.31
C LEU A 61 -11.74 14.06 0.21
N LEU A 62 -11.56 12.84 0.72
CA LEU A 62 -12.55 11.77 0.68
C LEU A 62 -12.52 11.02 2.01
N ALA A 63 -13.72 10.75 2.58
CA ALA A 63 -13.90 9.90 3.73
C ALA A 63 -15.24 9.16 3.58
N ILE A 64 -15.18 7.84 3.31
CA ILE A 64 -16.32 6.94 3.24
C ILE A 64 -16.05 5.81 4.22
N ASP A 65 -16.79 5.76 5.32
CA ASP A 65 -16.62 4.77 6.39
C ASP A 65 -15.13 4.50 6.72
N ASP A 66 -14.31 5.56 6.66
CA ASP A 66 -12.85 5.50 6.66
C ASP A 66 -12.25 4.98 7.98
N ARG A 67 -13.07 4.89 9.04
CA ARG A 67 -12.68 4.40 10.36
C ARG A 67 -13.11 2.98 10.68
N ILE A 68 -13.91 2.33 9.83
CA ILE A 68 -14.22 0.91 10.03
C ILE A 68 -12.98 0.06 9.77
N VAL A 69 -12.91 -1.08 10.44
CA VAL A 69 -11.81 -2.03 10.29
C VAL A 69 -12.25 -3.12 9.32
N LEU A 70 -11.57 -3.21 8.19
CA LEU A 70 -11.80 -4.23 7.17
C LEU A 70 -10.54 -5.08 6.96
N PRO A 71 -10.70 -6.31 6.42
CA PRO A 71 -9.56 -7.07 5.91
C PRO A 71 -8.82 -6.28 4.83
N THR A 72 -7.48 -6.27 4.91
CA THR A 72 -6.62 -5.54 3.97
C THR A 72 -5.62 -6.45 3.24
N ALA A 73 -5.68 -7.76 3.53
CA ALA A 73 -4.85 -8.78 2.89
C ALA A 73 -3.36 -8.36 2.87
N SER A 74 -2.72 -8.36 1.71
CA SER A 74 -1.28 -8.05 1.58
C SER A 74 -0.88 -6.60 1.84
N ILE A 75 -1.82 -5.67 2.09
CA ILE A 75 -1.44 -4.30 2.51
C ILE A 75 -0.71 -4.34 3.86
N GLY A 76 -1.08 -5.26 4.76
CA GLY A 76 -0.41 -5.41 6.07
C GLY A 76 1.09 -5.70 5.98
N LYS A 77 1.60 -6.21 4.85
CA LYS A 77 3.03 -6.41 4.60
C LYS A 77 3.83 -5.09 4.63
N LEU A 78 3.15 -3.95 4.43
CA LEU A 78 3.75 -2.62 4.63
C LEU A 78 4.31 -2.45 6.05
N LEU A 79 3.59 -2.93 7.07
CA LEU A 79 4.01 -2.84 8.48
C LEU A 79 5.30 -3.66 8.72
N LEU A 80 5.42 -4.83 8.10
CA LEU A 80 6.65 -5.62 8.11
C LEU A 80 7.80 -4.86 7.43
N LEU A 81 7.57 -4.26 6.25
CA LEU A 81 8.61 -3.49 5.54
C LEU A 81 9.09 -2.29 6.37
N ILE A 82 8.21 -1.62 7.12
CA ILE A 82 8.57 -0.54 8.03
C ILE A 82 9.50 -1.06 9.14
N GLU A 83 9.15 -2.17 9.79
CA GLU A 83 9.99 -2.75 10.86
C GLU A 83 11.34 -3.24 10.33
N VAL A 84 11.37 -3.94 9.18
CA VAL A 84 12.61 -4.34 8.51
C VAL A 84 13.48 -3.12 8.22
N SER A 85 12.90 -2.06 7.65
CA SER A 85 13.65 -0.84 7.32
C SER A 85 14.18 -0.12 8.55
N ALA A 86 13.39 -0.03 9.62
CA ALA A 86 13.79 0.57 10.89
C ALA A 86 15.00 -0.15 11.48
N ARG A 87 14.99 -1.49 11.52
CA ARG A 87 16.12 -2.29 12.02
C ARG A 87 17.37 -2.19 11.15
N LEU A 88 17.21 -2.08 9.82
CA LEU A 88 18.33 -1.80 8.92
C LEU A 88 18.95 -0.44 9.22
N THR A 89 18.14 0.58 9.52
CA THR A 89 18.63 1.91 9.90
C THR A 89 19.31 1.89 11.26
N ALA A 90 18.76 1.15 12.22
CA ALA A 90 19.36 0.93 13.56
C ALA A 90 20.61 0.02 13.52
N ARG A 91 20.94 -0.57 12.38
CA ARG A 91 22.04 -1.53 12.18
C ARG A 91 21.92 -2.79 13.04
N GLU A 92 20.71 -3.20 13.39
CA GLU A 92 20.47 -4.45 14.11
C GLU A 92 20.78 -5.68 13.25
N PHE A 93 20.61 -5.55 11.93
CA PHE A 93 21.11 -6.48 10.93
C PHE A 93 21.47 -5.77 9.61
N SER A 94 22.14 -6.48 8.72
CA SER A 94 22.56 -5.96 7.42
C SER A 94 21.55 -6.26 6.33
N GLY A 95 21.34 -5.31 5.41
CA GLY A 95 20.57 -5.57 4.18
C GLY A 95 21.22 -6.62 3.27
N TYR A 96 22.52 -6.86 3.42
CA TYR A 96 23.28 -7.94 2.75
C TYR A 96 23.24 -9.26 3.52
N GLY A 97 22.67 -9.29 4.73
CA GLY A 97 22.48 -10.52 5.51
C GLY A 97 21.64 -11.52 4.71
N ILE A 98 22.15 -12.75 4.59
CA ILE A 98 21.53 -13.81 3.80
C ILE A 98 20.54 -14.60 4.67
N LEU A 99 19.32 -14.78 4.18
CA LEU A 99 18.30 -15.60 4.82
C LEU A 99 17.88 -16.74 3.90
N ASP A 100 17.83 -17.94 4.46
CA ASP A 100 17.42 -19.14 3.74
C ASP A 100 15.89 -19.29 3.78
N LYS A 101 15.30 -19.79 2.69
CA LYS A 101 13.94 -20.30 2.72
C LYS A 101 13.92 -21.71 3.34
N THR A 102 12.96 -21.97 4.22
CA THR A 102 12.79 -23.28 4.85
C THR A 102 11.41 -23.85 4.56
N ALA A 103 11.22 -25.14 4.82
CA ALA A 103 9.91 -25.78 4.66
C ALA A 103 8.81 -25.14 5.53
N ARG A 104 9.19 -24.47 6.64
CA ARG A 104 8.24 -23.77 7.52
C ARG A 104 7.75 -22.45 6.94
N ASP A 105 8.54 -21.85 6.04
CA ASP A 105 8.19 -20.57 5.39
C ASP A 105 7.36 -20.80 4.13
N ALA A 106 7.31 -22.06 3.64
CA ALA A 106 6.70 -22.41 2.37
C ALA A 106 5.21 -22.06 2.35
N VAL A 107 4.83 -21.32 1.33
CA VAL A 107 3.48 -20.85 1.07
C VAL A 107 3.37 -20.54 -0.43
N GLY A 108 2.21 -20.83 -1.00
CA GLY A 108 1.92 -20.58 -2.41
C GLY A 108 1.43 -19.18 -2.72
N ASP A 109 0.66 -19.10 -3.80
CA ASP A 109 -0.02 -17.90 -4.32
C ASP A 109 0.98 -16.81 -4.77
N SER A 110 0.93 -15.59 -4.21
CA SER A 110 1.70 -14.44 -4.71
C SER A 110 3.20 -14.57 -4.49
N GLY A 111 3.97 -14.14 -5.46
CA GLY A 111 5.42 -13.95 -5.35
C GLY A 111 6.22 -14.77 -6.35
N MET A 112 7.48 -14.40 -6.47
CA MET A 112 8.42 -14.97 -7.44
C MET A 112 9.37 -15.99 -6.83
N TRP A 113 9.73 -15.82 -5.54
CA TRP A 113 10.82 -16.62 -4.95
C TRP A 113 10.50 -18.10 -4.84
N GLN A 114 9.23 -18.48 -4.69
CA GLN A 114 8.80 -19.87 -4.73
C GLN A 114 9.19 -20.58 -6.03
N HIS A 115 9.33 -19.83 -7.14
CA HIS A 115 9.68 -20.35 -8.47
C HIS A 115 11.18 -20.27 -8.78
N LEU A 116 11.97 -19.57 -7.95
CA LEU A 116 13.40 -19.41 -8.13
C LEU A 116 14.17 -20.56 -7.47
N GLN A 117 15.28 -20.98 -8.11
CA GLN A 117 16.16 -22.00 -7.57
C GLN A 117 17.05 -21.49 -6.41
N ALA A 118 17.19 -20.17 -6.24
CA ALA A 118 17.96 -19.59 -5.17
C ALA A 118 17.45 -20.04 -3.80
N PRO A 119 18.24 -20.77 -2.99
CA PRO A 119 17.80 -21.27 -1.68
C PRO A 119 17.77 -20.17 -0.63
N SER A 120 18.49 -19.06 -0.87
CA SER A 120 18.66 -17.95 0.06
C SER A 120 18.77 -16.62 -0.69
N LEU A 121 18.38 -15.53 -0.05
CA LEU A 121 18.47 -14.19 -0.60
C LEU A 121 18.89 -13.19 0.48
N PRO A 122 19.51 -12.06 0.10
CA PRO A 122 19.74 -10.93 1.00
C PRO A 122 18.43 -10.33 1.55
N VAL A 123 18.47 -9.83 2.77
CA VAL A 123 17.30 -9.15 3.40
C VAL A 123 16.75 -8.04 2.51
N ALA A 124 17.61 -7.26 1.86
CA ALA A 124 17.20 -6.17 0.98
C ALA A 124 16.41 -6.68 -0.24
N ASP A 125 16.81 -7.83 -0.80
CA ASP A 125 16.14 -8.45 -1.95
C ASP A 125 14.79 -9.04 -1.54
N LEU A 126 14.73 -9.68 -0.35
CA LEU A 126 13.48 -10.16 0.22
C LEU A 126 12.47 -9.02 0.42
N ALA A 127 12.92 -7.89 0.96
CA ALA A 127 12.06 -6.71 1.13
C ALA A 127 11.61 -6.13 -0.22
N ALA A 128 12.47 -6.15 -1.24
CA ALA A 128 12.12 -5.74 -2.61
C ALA A 128 11.07 -6.68 -3.23
N LEU A 129 11.18 -8.00 -3.02
CA LEU A 129 10.18 -8.98 -3.46
C LEU A 129 8.83 -8.77 -2.76
N VAL A 130 8.82 -8.48 -1.45
CA VAL A 130 7.59 -8.16 -0.71
C VAL A 130 6.94 -6.88 -1.23
N GLY A 131 7.72 -5.84 -1.48
CA GLY A 131 7.22 -4.58 -2.02
C GLY A 131 6.75 -4.70 -3.48
N GLY A 132 7.53 -5.37 -4.32
CA GLY A 132 7.34 -5.43 -5.77
C GLY A 132 6.30 -6.42 -6.24
N THR A 133 6.33 -7.64 -5.72
CA THR A 133 5.44 -8.72 -6.16
C THR A 133 4.57 -9.28 -5.04
N SER A 134 4.54 -8.59 -3.89
CA SER A 134 3.79 -9.08 -2.71
C SER A 134 4.20 -10.50 -2.28
N ASP A 135 5.48 -10.88 -2.42
CA ASP A 135 5.99 -12.23 -2.27
C ASP A 135 5.67 -12.82 -0.88
N ASN A 136 4.89 -13.91 -0.89
CA ASN A 136 4.41 -14.56 0.33
C ASN A 136 5.54 -15.28 1.08
N LEU A 137 6.40 -16.01 0.34
CA LEU A 137 7.53 -16.72 0.90
C LEU A 137 8.56 -15.74 1.52
N ALA A 138 8.89 -14.68 0.81
CA ALA A 138 9.77 -13.63 1.32
C ALA A 138 9.18 -12.94 2.56
N THR A 139 7.84 -12.76 2.60
CA THR A 139 7.13 -12.24 3.78
C THR A 139 7.35 -13.14 4.99
N ASN A 140 7.13 -14.45 4.86
CA ASN A 140 7.27 -15.39 5.97
C ASN A 140 8.72 -15.48 6.46
N VAL A 141 9.70 -15.49 5.56
CA VAL A 141 11.13 -15.47 5.92
C VAL A 141 11.51 -14.20 6.67
N LEU A 142 11.04 -13.04 6.23
CA LEU A 142 11.29 -11.77 6.95
C LEU A 142 10.56 -11.74 8.30
N LEU A 143 9.31 -12.25 8.39
CA LEU A 143 8.60 -12.37 9.67
C LEU A 143 9.30 -13.31 10.64
N ARG A 144 9.88 -14.42 10.17
CA ARG A 144 10.72 -15.30 11.00
C ARG A 144 11.96 -14.58 11.53
N GLN A 145 12.54 -13.66 10.73
CA GLN A 145 13.74 -12.88 11.13
C GLN A 145 13.41 -11.79 12.15
N VAL A 146 12.33 -11.04 11.96
CA VAL A 146 12.02 -9.89 12.82
C VAL A 146 11.04 -10.19 13.94
N GLY A 147 10.18 -11.20 13.76
CA GLY A 147 9.10 -11.55 14.68
C GLY A 147 7.83 -10.73 14.48
N LEU A 148 6.68 -11.39 14.52
CA LEU A 148 5.38 -10.73 14.37
C LEU A 148 5.10 -9.72 15.51
N ASP A 149 5.52 -10.03 16.73
CA ASP A 149 5.34 -9.16 17.90
C ASP A 149 6.11 -7.84 17.76
N ALA A 150 7.28 -7.87 17.13
CA ALA A 150 8.03 -6.65 16.84
C ALA A 150 7.32 -5.77 15.80
N VAL A 151 6.73 -6.39 14.78
CA VAL A 151 5.89 -5.66 13.80
C VAL A 151 4.69 -5.03 14.49
N ARG A 152 4.02 -5.74 15.40
CA ARG A 152 2.90 -5.22 16.19
C ARG A 152 3.32 -4.06 17.09
N ALA A 153 4.41 -4.22 17.84
CA ALA A 153 4.94 -3.16 18.72
C ALA A 153 5.31 -1.90 17.91
N ARG A 154 5.89 -2.06 16.71
CA ARG A 154 6.14 -0.94 15.80
C ARG A 154 4.85 -0.27 15.37
N THR A 155 3.86 -1.04 14.98
CA THR A 155 2.54 -0.54 14.56
C THR A 155 1.88 0.28 15.66
N GLU A 156 1.90 -0.21 16.90
CA GLU A 156 1.40 0.50 18.09
C GLU A 156 2.19 1.79 18.36
N SER A 157 3.53 1.74 18.23
CA SER A 157 4.38 2.93 18.43
C SER A 157 4.13 4.05 17.41
N LEU A 158 3.59 3.72 16.24
CA LEU A 158 3.15 4.67 15.22
C LEU A 158 1.74 5.24 15.52
N GLY A 159 1.08 4.79 16.59
CA GLY A 159 -0.27 5.22 16.95
C GLY A 159 -1.39 4.59 16.13
N LEU A 160 -1.11 3.52 15.38
CA LEU A 160 -2.11 2.80 14.59
C LEU A 160 -2.92 1.87 15.51
N ALA A 161 -4.20 2.18 15.71
CA ALA A 161 -5.08 1.43 16.61
C ALA A 161 -6.04 0.47 15.88
N ARG A 162 -6.20 0.66 14.57
CA ARG A 162 -7.14 -0.06 13.72
C ARG A 162 -6.49 -0.83 12.58
N THR A 163 -5.17 -0.70 12.43
CA THR A 163 -4.40 -1.33 11.36
C THR A 163 -3.34 -2.24 11.97
N ALA A 164 -3.32 -3.51 11.57
CA ALA A 164 -2.39 -4.49 12.10
C ALA A 164 -2.10 -5.62 11.11
N LEU A 165 -0.86 -6.14 11.16
CA LEU A 165 -0.50 -7.45 10.62
C LEU A 165 -0.78 -8.49 11.71
N LEU A 166 -1.67 -9.43 11.43
CA LEU A 166 -2.21 -10.33 12.45
C LEU A 166 -1.50 -11.68 12.51
N ASP A 167 -0.97 -12.15 11.38
CA ASP A 167 -0.45 -13.51 11.24
C ASP A 167 0.64 -13.62 10.16
N LEU A 168 1.21 -14.80 10.04
CA LEU A 168 1.98 -15.24 8.88
C LEU A 168 1.06 -15.39 7.65
N VAL A 169 1.66 -15.37 6.47
CA VAL A 169 0.95 -15.76 5.26
C VAL A 169 0.74 -17.28 5.28
N ARG A 170 -0.50 -17.72 5.01
CA ARG A 170 -0.90 -19.12 5.04
C ARG A 170 -1.73 -19.47 3.80
N ASP A 171 -1.55 -20.67 3.26
CA ASP A 171 -2.39 -21.21 2.17
C ASP A 171 -3.79 -21.57 2.67
N SER A 172 -3.90 -21.96 3.93
CA SER A 172 -5.16 -22.24 4.62
C SER A 172 -5.06 -21.84 6.10
N ARG A 173 -6.18 -21.45 6.69
CA ARG A 173 -6.26 -21.04 8.10
C ARG A 173 -7.06 -22.04 8.89
N GLY A 174 -6.50 -22.47 10.02
CA GLY A 174 -7.17 -23.31 11.00
C GLY A 174 -7.90 -22.48 12.07
N PRO A 175 -8.58 -23.14 13.01
CA PRO A 175 -9.36 -22.47 14.06
C PRO A 175 -8.49 -21.66 15.05
N ASP A 176 -7.23 -22.01 15.18
CA ASP A 176 -6.26 -21.33 16.07
C ASP A 176 -5.50 -20.20 15.38
N ASP A 177 -5.62 -20.06 14.07
CA ASP A 177 -4.98 -19.01 13.29
C ASP A 177 -5.82 -17.72 13.32
N ALA A 178 -5.18 -16.56 13.12
CA ALA A 178 -5.93 -15.33 12.91
C ALA A 178 -6.82 -15.46 11.66
N PRO A 179 -8.05 -14.93 11.67
CA PRO A 179 -9.00 -15.12 10.55
C PRO A 179 -8.53 -14.45 9.26
N GLN A 180 -7.62 -13.48 9.37
CA GLN A 180 -7.12 -12.65 8.28
C GLN A 180 -5.61 -12.49 8.41
N LEU A 181 -4.90 -12.23 7.29
CA LEU A 181 -3.49 -11.83 7.32
C LEU A 181 -3.33 -10.47 8.01
N SER A 182 -4.17 -9.53 7.66
CA SER A 182 -4.14 -8.17 8.18
C SER A 182 -5.51 -7.51 8.12
N VAL A 183 -5.67 -6.49 8.94
CA VAL A 183 -6.82 -5.60 8.97
C VAL A 183 -6.34 -4.15 8.95
N GLY A 184 -7.23 -3.24 8.58
CA GLY A 184 -6.93 -1.82 8.62
C GLY A 184 -8.14 -0.93 8.41
N SER A 185 -8.02 0.32 8.83
CA SER A 185 -8.91 1.41 8.45
C SER A 185 -8.28 2.24 7.33
N THR A 186 -9.08 2.68 6.38
CA THR A 186 -8.55 3.48 5.26
C THR A 186 -8.05 4.84 5.71
N ALA A 187 -8.57 5.40 6.81
CA ALA A 187 -8.04 6.60 7.43
C ALA A 187 -6.59 6.41 7.91
N GLU A 188 -6.28 5.31 8.62
CA GLU A 188 -4.91 5.04 9.06
C GLU A 188 -3.98 4.69 7.90
N LEU A 189 -4.46 3.94 6.90
CA LEU A 189 -3.66 3.58 5.73
C LEU A 189 -3.31 4.79 4.87
N SER A 190 -4.26 5.71 4.61
CA SER A 190 -3.99 6.94 3.87
C SER A 190 -3.05 7.87 4.66
N TRP A 191 -3.22 7.97 5.99
CA TRP A 191 -2.29 8.68 6.86
C TRP A 191 -0.88 8.08 6.78
N LEU A 192 -0.76 6.75 6.83
CA LEU A 192 0.53 6.05 6.79
C LEU A 192 1.28 6.32 5.48
N PHE A 193 0.60 6.27 4.33
CA PHE A 193 1.20 6.63 3.04
C PHE A 193 1.54 8.12 2.95
N ALA A 194 0.73 9.00 3.54
CA ALA A 194 1.03 10.42 3.62
C ALA A 194 2.30 10.67 4.47
N ALA A 195 2.42 10.02 5.61
CA ALA A 195 3.59 10.14 6.49
C ALA A 195 4.86 9.55 5.84
N LEU A 196 4.75 8.40 5.13
CA LEU A 196 5.85 7.84 4.34
C LEU A 196 6.31 8.80 3.24
N ALA A 197 5.37 9.40 2.50
CA ALA A 197 5.68 10.37 1.45
C ALA A 197 6.38 11.64 1.99
N ARG A 198 6.09 12.02 3.24
CA ARG A 198 6.73 13.13 3.95
C ARG A 198 8.00 12.74 4.70
N ASN A 199 8.45 11.48 4.64
CA ASN A 199 9.61 10.95 5.37
C ASN A 199 9.47 11.01 6.90
N GLU A 200 8.26 10.83 7.43
CA GLU A 200 7.92 10.98 8.86
C GLU A 200 7.75 9.63 9.60
N ILE A 201 7.80 8.49 8.90
CA ILE A 201 7.67 7.17 9.52
C ILE A 201 9.01 6.69 10.06
N VAL A 202 9.12 6.60 11.38
CA VAL A 202 10.31 6.27 12.17
C VAL A 202 11.43 7.31 11.96
N ASP A 203 11.99 7.34 10.77
CA ASP A 203 13.02 8.27 10.33
C ASP A 203 13.01 8.41 8.80
N GLN A 204 13.78 9.38 8.29
CA GLN A 204 13.86 9.67 6.86
C GLN A 204 14.34 8.47 6.03
N LEU A 205 15.38 7.76 6.48
CA LEU A 205 15.95 6.63 5.74
C LEU A 205 14.98 5.45 5.71
N THR A 206 14.29 5.21 6.81
CA THR A 206 13.26 4.18 6.93
C THR A 206 12.12 4.44 5.95
N SER A 207 11.57 5.65 5.94
CA SER A 207 10.50 6.04 5.02
C SER A 207 10.90 5.92 3.56
N GLN A 208 12.08 6.44 3.19
CA GLN A 208 12.59 6.41 1.81
C GLN A 208 12.83 4.99 1.31
N ARG A 209 13.36 4.11 2.17
CA ARG A 209 13.61 2.71 1.81
C ARG A 209 12.29 1.96 1.58
N VAL A 210 11.32 2.15 2.45
CA VAL A 210 9.98 1.55 2.29
C VAL A 210 9.31 2.05 1.01
N MET A 211 9.31 3.35 0.76
CA MET A 211 8.78 3.93 -0.50
C MET A 211 9.53 3.38 -1.72
N GLY A 212 10.86 3.20 -1.63
CA GLY A 212 11.67 2.59 -2.69
C GLY A 212 11.27 1.14 -2.99
N TRP A 213 10.96 0.32 -1.99
CA TRP A 213 10.48 -1.04 -2.20
C TRP A 213 9.06 -1.07 -2.77
N LEU A 214 8.17 -0.21 -2.28
CA LEU A 214 6.79 -0.13 -2.76
C LEU A 214 6.68 0.45 -4.18
N SER A 215 7.64 1.27 -4.62
CA SER A 215 7.67 1.76 -6.01
C SER A 215 7.94 0.65 -7.04
N LEU A 216 8.33 -0.55 -6.57
CA LEU A 216 8.49 -1.74 -7.40
C LEU A 216 7.16 -2.48 -7.64
N ASN A 217 6.07 -2.11 -6.97
CA ASN A 217 4.82 -2.87 -7.03
C ASN A 217 4.33 -3.00 -8.48
N SER A 218 4.18 -4.24 -8.93
CA SER A 218 3.73 -4.56 -10.30
C SER A 218 2.21 -4.77 -10.41
N ASP A 219 1.49 -4.82 -9.29
CA ASP A 219 0.05 -4.97 -9.31
C ASP A 219 -0.64 -3.60 -9.38
N LEU A 220 -1.05 -3.23 -10.59
CA LEU A 220 -1.81 -2.01 -10.90
C LEU A 220 -3.26 -2.33 -11.31
N SER A 221 -3.82 -3.44 -10.83
CA SER A 221 -5.11 -3.96 -11.31
C SER A 221 -6.35 -3.31 -10.69
N MET A 222 -6.19 -2.47 -9.64
CA MET A 222 -7.29 -1.90 -8.86
C MET A 222 -7.44 -0.39 -9.11
N VAL A 223 -7.21 0.45 -8.09
CA VAL A 223 -7.26 1.92 -8.21
C VAL A 223 -6.25 2.40 -9.26
N ALA A 224 -5.05 1.88 -9.20
CA ALA A 224 -3.96 2.24 -10.11
C ALA A 224 -4.22 1.88 -11.58
N SER A 225 -5.19 1.03 -11.88
CA SER A 225 -5.57 0.70 -13.27
C SER A 225 -6.08 1.90 -14.06
N ALA A 226 -6.48 2.98 -13.37
CA ALA A 226 -6.91 4.23 -13.98
C ALA A 226 -5.75 5.12 -14.45
N PHE A 227 -4.53 4.90 -13.96
CA PHE A 227 -3.41 5.84 -14.16
C PHE A 227 -2.65 5.61 -15.47
N GLY A 228 -2.94 4.54 -16.21
CA GLY A 228 -2.30 4.25 -17.49
C GLY A 228 -0.81 3.93 -17.42
N LEU A 229 -0.30 3.59 -16.25
CA LEU A 229 1.12 3.29 -16.00
C LEU A 229 1.48 1.87 -16.46
N ASP A 230 2.71 1.69 -16.95
CA ASP A 230 3.26 0.36 -17.23
C ASP A 230 3.62 -0.35 -15.90
N PRO A 231 3.01 -1.52 -15.58
CA PRO A 231 3.29 -2.26 -14.35
C PRO A 231 4.78 -2.58 -14.14
N LEU A 232 5.55 -2.71 -15.20
CA LEU A 232 6.96 -3.09 -15.13
C LEU A 232 7.91 -1.89 -15.15
N SER A 233 7.44 -0.69 -15.50
CA SER A 233 8.31 0.47 -15.77
C SER A 233 7.76 1.81 -15.26
N HIS A 234 7.08 1.85 -14.10
CA HIS A 234 6.50 3.09 -13.55
C HIS A 234 7.24 3.68 -12.34
N ARG A 235 8.43 3.18 -12.00
CA ARG A 235 9.24 3.71 -10.86
C ARG A 235 9.69 5.16 -11.04
N GLY A 236 9.70 5.62 -12.26
CA GLY A 236 9.98 7.00 -12.61
C GLY A 236 8.68 7.79 -12.81
N VAL A 237 8.83 9.12 -12.94
CA VAL A 237 7.71 9.94 -13.39
C VAL A 237 7.42 9.58 -14.85
N ASP A 238 6.19 9.18 -15.10
CA ASP A 238 5.67 8.93 -16.45
C ASP A 238 4.49 9.89 -16.68
N HIS A 239 4.56 10.70 -17.74
CA HIS A 239 3.58 11.76 -18.03
C HIS A 239 3.20 12.59 -16.79
N ASP A 240 4.21 13.08 -16.05
CA ASP A 240 4.08 13.81 -14.78
C ASP A 240 3.40 13.04 -13.63
N THR A 241 3.16 11.74 -13.81
CA THR A 241 2.56 10.87 -12.81
C THR A 241 3.62 10.04 -12.09
N LEU A 242 3.55 9.99 -10.77
CA LEU A 242 4.36 9.12 -9.92
C LEU A 242 3.45 8.40 -8.93
N LEU A 243 3.55 7.07 -8.92
CA LEU A 243 2.79 6.19 -8.04
C LEU A 243 3.71 5.40 -7.12
N VAL A 244 3.30 5.27 -5.87
CA VAL A 244 3.81 4.27 -4.92
C VAL A 244 2.60 3.67 -4.23
N ASN A 245 2.38 2.37 -4.37
CA ASN A 245 1.21 1.71 -3.81
C ASN A 245 1.49 0.31 -3.27
N LYS A 246 0.52 -0.22 -2.53
CA LYS A 246 0.44 -1.61 -2.14
C LYS A 246 -0.98 -2.11 -2.30
N THR A 247 -1.13 -3.24 -2.97
CA THR A 247 -2.40 -3.94 -3.13
C THR A 247 -2.57 -5.06 -2.11
N GLY A 248 -3.82 -5.40 -1.86
CA GLY A 248 -4.24 -6.53 -1.05
C GLY A 248 -5.37 -7.28 -1.73
N THR A 249 -5.16 -8.56 -1.99
CA THR A 249 -6.11 -9.46 -2.64
C THR A 249 -6.30 -10.70 -1.78
N ASP A 250 -7.56 -11.01 -1.49
CA ASP A 250 -7.96 -12.28 -0.87
C ASP A 250 -9.37 -12.61 -1.35
N ARG A 251 -9.87 -13.80 -0.97
CA ARG A 251 -11.25 -14.20 -1.26
C ARG A 251 -12.22 -13.18 -0.67
N GLY A 252 -13.05 -12.56 -1.52
CA GLY A 252 -13.99 -11.51 -1.09
C GLY A 252 -13.36 -10.22 -0.57
N VAL A 253 -12.06 -9.98 -0.84
CA VAL A 253 -11.34 -8.78 -0.42
C VAL A 253 -10.56 -8.19 -1.59
N ARG A 254 -10.72 -6.89 -1.81
CA ARG A 254 -9.85 -6.07 -2.66
C ARG A 254 -9.54 -4.78 -1.94
N ALA A 255 -8.24 -4.50 -1.81
CA ALA A 255 -7.79 -3.30 -1.14
C ALA A 255 -6.55 -2.72 -1.83
N GLU A 256 -6.45 -1.42 -1.88
CA GLU A 256 -5.27 -0.71 -2.36
C GLU A 256 -5.06 0.55 -1.52
N ALA A 257 -3.81 0.81 -1.15
CA ALA A 257 -3.39 2.06 -0.54
C ALA A 257 -2.12 2.57 -1.21
N GLY A 258 -1.98 3.89 -1.32
CA GLY A 258 -0.85 4.46 -2.05
C GLY A 258 -0.72 5.97 -1.90
N ALA A 259 0.32 6.47 -2.55
CA ALA A 259 0.56 7.89 -2.77
C ALA A 259 0.70 8.14 -4.28
N LEU A 260 -0.10 9.06 -4.80
CA LEU A 260 -0.12 9.48 -6.20
C LEU A 260 0.26 10.94 -6.29
N ARG A 261 1.18 11.29 -7.20
CA ARG A 261 1.53 12.65 -7.54
C ARG A 261 1.34 12.88 -9.03
N GLY A 262 0.64 13.94 -9.38
CA GLY A 262 0.50 14.44 -10.74
C GLY A 262 1.28 15.73 -10.95
N SER A 263 0.92 16.47 -12.03
CA SER A 263 1.55 17.75 -12.40
C SER A 263 1.27 18.88 -11.38
N ASN A 264 0.10 18.87 -10.75
CA ASN A 264 -0.36 19.97 -9.91
C ASN A 264 -0.38 19.63 -8.42
N ARG A 265 -0.83 18.42 -8.07
CA ARG A 265 -1.10 18.00 -6.69
C ARG A 265 -0.58 16.60 -6.41
N ALA A 266 -0.60 16.24 -5.13
CA ALA A 266 -0.28 14.89 -4.70
C ALA A 266 -1.27 14.45 -3.60
N VAL A 267 -1.62 13.17 -3.59
CA VAL A 267 -2.62 12.59 -2.70
C VAL A 267 -2.12 11.27 -2.12
N ALA A 268 -2.41 11.03 -0.85
CA ALA A 268 -2.37 9.68 -0.27
C ALA A 268 -3.79 9.15 -0.20
N TYR A 269 -3.97 7.88 -0.57
CA TYR A 269 -5.28 7.25 -0.64
C TYR A 269 -5.27 5.84 -0.08
N ALA A 270 -6.44 5.37 0.32
CA ALA A 270 -6.69 3.97 0.64
C ALA A 270 -8.14 3.62 0.31
N VAL A 271 -8.34 2.45 -0.26
CA VAL A 271 -9.66 1.87 -0.57
C VAL A 271 -9.66 0.42 -0.14
N SER A 272 -10.70 -0.02 0.56
CA SER A 272 -10.92 -1.42 0.91
C SER A 272 -12.37 -1.80 0.66
N VAL A 273 -12.56 -2.93 -0.01
CA VAL A 273 -13.87 -3.52 -0.30
C VAL A 273 -13.88 -4.96 0.14
N GLN A 274 -14.83 -5.29 1.03
CA GLN A 274 -15.13 -6.66 1.42
C GLN A 274 -16.51 -7.05 0.87
N PHE A 275 -16.57 -8.19 0.16
CA PHE A 275 -17.79 -8.66 -0.52
C PHE A 275 -17.96 -10.16 -0.39
N ASN A 276 -19.20 -10.63 -0.28
CA ASN A 276 -19.51 -12.04 -0.02
C ASN A 276 -19.53 -12.91 -1.28
N ASP A 277 -19.92 -12.34 -2.42
CA ASP A 277 -19.94 -13.04 -3.71
C ASP A 277 -18.56 -12.90 -4.37
N ASP A 278 -17.78 -13.98 -4.38
CA ASP A 278 -16.45 -14.02 -5.00
C ASP A 278 -16.46 -14.48 -6.47
N GLY A 279 -17.64 -14.61 -7.05
CA GLY A 279 -17.84 -14.90 -8.48
C GLY A 279 -17.23 -13.82 -9.37
N LEU A 280 -16.88 -14.20 -10.60
CA LEU A 280 -16.24 -13.30 -11.55
C LEU A 280 -17.04 -11.99 -11.80
N PRO A 281 -18.38 -12.02 -11.93
CA PRO A 281 -19.14 -10.78 -12.15
C PRO A 281 -19.02 -9.79 -10.97
N ALA A 282 -19.09 -10.26 -9.73
CA ALA A 282 -18.93 -9.43 -8.54
C ALA A 282 -17.54 -8.84 -8.45
N ARG A 283 -16.52 -9.67 -8.71
CA ARG A 283 -15.12 -9.22 -8.75
C ARG A 283 -14.91 -8.11 -9.78
N LEU A 284 -15.46 -8.25 -10.98
CA LEU A 284 -15.33 -7.23 -12.04
C LEU A 284 -16.01 -5.92 -11.64
N ARG A 285 -17.18 -5.96 -11.00
CA ARG A 285 -17.83 -4.75 -10.48
C ARG A 285 -17.00 -4.03 -9.43
N VAL A 286 -16.37 -4.79 -8.52
CA VAL A 286 -15.48 -4.22 -7.50
C VAL A 286 -14.25 -3.56 -8.14
N LEU A 287 -13.59 -4.23 -9.08
CA LEU A 287 -12.43 -3.67 -9.79
C LEU A 287 -12.80 -2.41 -10.60
N GLU A 288 -13.96 -2.39 -11.24
CA GLU A 288 -14.45 -1.20 -11.97
C GLU A 288 -14.76 -0.03 -11.03
N ALA A 289 -15.34 -0.31 -9.85
CA ALA A 289 -15.56 0.71 -8.85
C ALA A 289 -14.23 1.28 -8.31
N MET A 290 -13.23 0.43 -8.05
CA MET A 290 -11.90 0.88 -7.64
C MET A 290 -11.21 1.69 -8.74
N ARG A 291 -11.37 1.30 -10.01
CA ARG A 291 -10.88 2.07 -11.15
C ARG A 291 -11.54 3.44 -11.22
N THR A 292 -12.82 3.55 -10.92
CA THR A 292 -13.54 4.84 -10.88
C THR A 292 -12.98 5.75 -9.80
N VAL A 293 -12.64 5.21 -8.61
CA VAL A 293 -11.89 5.97 -7.59
C VAL A 293 -10.57 6.51 -8.15
N GLY A 294 -9.85 5.66 -8.89
CA GLY A 294 -8.60 6.05 -9.53
C GLY A 294 -8.76 7.20 -10.53
N LEU A 295 -9.84 7.22 -11.30
CA LEU A 295 -10.13 8.31 -12.24
C LEU A 295 -10.35 9.65 -11.52
N ASP A 296 -11.13 9.67 -10.43
CA ASP A 296 -11.34 10.90 -9.65
C ASP A 296 -10.03 11.38 -9.00
N LEU A 297 -9.17 10.44 -8.52
CA LEU A 297 -7.85 10.78 -7.99
C LEU A 297 -6.91 11.34 -9.07
N LEU A 298 -6.92 10.75 -10.27
CA LEU A 298 -6.12 11.21 -11.40
C LEU A 298 -6.52 12.62 -11.82
N GLU A 299 -7.83 12.90 -11.93
CA GLU A 299 -8.36 14.23 -12.21
C GLU A 299 -7.93 15.24 -11.13
N TYR A 300 -7.94 14.84 -9.85
CA TYR A 300 -7.54 15.72 -8.76
C TYR A 300 -6.06 16.15 -8.85
N VAL A 301 -5.16 15.26 -9.26
CA VAL A 301 -3.72 15.54 -9.24
C VAL A 301 -3.21 16.22 -10.50
N HIS A 302 -3.97 16.22 -11.58
CA HIS A 302 -3.67 16.88 -12.85
C HIS A 302 -4.55 18.09 -13.14
#